data_2a7ac8fe00ad34409d2705f30759c998
#
_entry.id   2a7ac8fe00ad34409d2705f30759c998
#
_cell.length_a   1.000
_cell.length_b   1.000
_cell.length_c   1.000
_cell.angle_alpha   90.00
_cell.angle_beta   90.00
_cell.angle_gamma   90.00
#
_symmetry.space_group_name_H-M   'P 1'
#
loop_
_entity.id
_entity.type
_entity.pdbx_description
1 polymer ?
#
loop_
_entity_poly.entity_id
_entity_poly.type
_entity_poly.pdbx_seq_one_letter_code
_entity_poly.pdbx_strand_id
1 'polypeptide(L)'
;MSHDATPLVETTEDGSLTLFAPTFGEHYHSTHGAVQESLHIYIGMALEERLRAERGATEPLRLFEVGFGTGLNALLTWQRAEAERRPVHYYSIEKYPVGPEVYEALHYEGVTGPLDPAEALGALHTAPWGETVALGPFFTIEKLHSDLTECTFPEGLSVIYYDAFSPDSQPELWAEDLFARLFAVALPEAVLTTYCAKGEVRRRLQRAGFLVERLPGPPGKREVLRARVPR
;
A
#
# COMPACT_ATOMS: atom_id res chain seq x y z
N MET A 1 12.99 -15.26 -18.19
CA MET A 1 11.61 -15.72 -18.30
C MET A 1 10.77 -14.51 -18.66
N SER A 2 9.93 -14.54 -19.72
CA SER A 2 9.13 -13.39 -20.11
C SER A 2 8.11 -13.07 -19.00
N HIS A 3 8.13 -11.84 -18.49
CA HIS A 3 7.17 -11.34 -17.50
C HIS A 3 5.81 -10.96 -18.13
N ASP A 4 5.44 -11.61 -19.25
CA ASP A 4 4.36 -11.20 -20.16
C ASP A 4 2.98 -11.83 -19.89
N ALA A 5 2.77 -12.50 -18.76
CA ALA A 5 1.45 -13.03 -18.47
C ALA A 5 0.55 -11.95 -17.85
N THR A 6 -0.44 -11.50 -18.62
CA THR A 6 -1.46 -10.54 -18.13
C THR A 6 -2.14 -11.09 -16.86
N PRO A 7 -2.23 -10.31 -15.78
CA PRO A 7 -2.97 -10.72 -14.59
C PRO A 7 -4.44 -11.04 -14.90
N LEU A 8 -5.00 -12.01 -14.19
CA LEU A 8 -6.39 -12.45 -14.35
C LEU A 8 -7.26 -11.81 -13.25
N VAL A 9 -8.39 -11.24 -13.66
CA VAL A 9 -9.36 -10.69 -12.69
C VAL A 9 -10.14 -11.82 -12.06
N GLU A 10 -10.21 -11.84 -10.73
CA GLU A 10 -10.96 -12.81 -9.93
C GLU A 10 -11.81 -12.11 -8.87
N THR A 11 -12.94 -12.72 -8.51
CA THR A 11 -13.83 -12.20 -7.44
C THR A 11 -13.49 -12.87 -6.12
N THR A 12 -13.35 -12.08 -5.07
CA THR A 12 -13.09 -12.53 -3.70
C THR A 12 -14.40 -12.87 -2.96
N GLU A 13 -14.31 -13.49 -1.77
CA GLU A 13 -15.49 -13.89 -0.99
C GLU A 13 -16.34 -12.69 -0.51
N ASP A 14 -15.75 -11.50 -0.34
CA ASP A 14 -16.47 -10.27 0.02
C ASP A 14 -17.10 -9.57 -1.20
N GLY A 15 -16.97 -10.15 -2.40
CA GLY A 15 -17.49 -9.62 -3.65
C GLY A 15 -16.60 -8.58 -4.33
N SER A 16 -15.51 -8.16 -3.69
CA SER A 16 -14.52 -7.29 -4.32
C SER A 16 -13.67 -8.04 -5.35
N LEU A 17 -12.99 -7.30 -6.22
CA LEU A 17 -12.12 -7.88 -7.22
C LEU A 17 -10.66 -7.91 -6.75
N THR A 18 -9.96 -8.95 -7.17
CA THR A 18 -8.50 -9.07 -7.06
C THR A 18 -7.91 -9.52 -8.39
N LEU A 19 -6.60 -9.53 -8.48
CA LEU A 19 -5.88 -10.04 -9.63
C LEU A 19 -5.09 -11.27 -9.21
N PHE A 20 -5.09 -12.31 -10.04
CA PHE A 20 -4.12 -13.39 -9.97
C PHE A 20 -2.95 -13.06 -10.90
N ALA A 21 -1.72 -13.08 -10.38
CA ALA A 21 -0.49 -12.86 -11.12
C ALA A 21 0.16 -14.19 -11.50
N PRO A 22 -0.02 -14.70 -12.73
CA PRO A 22 0.51 -16.01 -13.12
C PRO A 22 2.03 -16.08 -13.03
N THR A 23 2.73 -14.97 -13.27
CA THR A 23 4.19 -14.87 -13.18
C THR A 23 4.72 -15.18 -11.78
N PHE A 24 3.97 -14.76 -10.74
CA PHE A 24 4.34 -14.94 -9.34
C PHE A 24 3.59 -16.10 -8.67
N GLY A 25 2.52 -16.62 -9.30
CA GLY A 25 1.67 -17.65 -8.72
C GLY A 25 0.88 -17.19 -7.50
N GLU A 26 0.63 -15.88 -7.36
CA GLU A 26 -0.02 -15.25 -6.20
C GLU A 26 -1.13 -14.30 -6.63
N HIS A 27 -2.07 -14.04 -5.70
CA HIS A 27 -3.05 -12.97 -5.83
C HIS A 27 -2.49 -11.66 -5.30
N TYR A 28 -2.96 -10.54 -5.86
CA TYR A 28 -2.63 -9.20 -5.37
C TYR A 28 -3.19 -8.94 -3.98
N HIS A 29 -4.38 -9.48 -3.67
CA HIS A 29 -5.04 -9.38 -2.36
C HIS A 29 -5.57 -10.74 -1.92
N SER A 30 -6.01 -10.83 -0.66
CA SER A 30 -6.66 -12.03 -0.14
C SER A 30 -7.92 -12.39 -0.93
N THR A 31 -8.06 -13.67 -1.25
CA THR A 31 -9.30 -14.22 -1.84
C THR A 31 -10.50 -14.17 -0.91
N HIS A 32 -10.29 -13.92 0.40
CA HIS A 32 -11.35 -13.74 1.39
C HIS A 32 -11.97 -12.33 1.36
N GLY A 33 -11.28 -11.33 0.73
CA GLY A 33 -11.80 -9.98 0.58
C GLY A 33 -10.67 -8.96 0.41
N ALA A 34 -10.55 -8.36 -0.77
CA ALA A 34 -9.53 -7.37 -1.07
C ALA A 34 -9.78 -6.06 -0.31
N VAL A 35 -11.01 -5.55 -0.38
CA VAL A 35 -11.40 -4.30 0.30
C VAL A 35 -11.27 -4.44 1.81
N GLN A 36 -11.77 -5.56 2.38
CA GLN A 36 -11.71 -5.82 3.81
C GLN A 36 -10.27 -5.93 4.31
N GLU A 37 -9.40 -6.61 3.57
CA GLU A 37 -7.97 -6.72 3.91
C GLU A 37 -7.30 -5.35 3.94
N SER A 38 -7.45 -4.55 2.88
CA SER A 38 -6.86 -3.23 2.75
C SER A 38 -7.36 -2.26 3.83
N LEU A 39 -8.67 -2.24 4.10
CA LEU A 39 -9.26 -1.43 5.16
C LEU A 39 -8.70 -1.79 6.54
N HIS A 40 -8.50 -3.08 6.81
CA HIS A 40 -8.00 -3.54 8.10
C HIS A 40 -6.52 -3.21 8.30
N ILE A 41 -5.67 -3.60 7.33
CA ILE A 41 -4.21 -3.56 7.48
C ILE A 41 -3.66 -2.14 7.22
N TYR A 42 -4.01 -1.56 6.08
CA TYR A 42 -3.37 -0.35 5.60
C TYR A 42 -4.09 0.90 6.11
N ILE A 43 -5.40 0.93 5.99
CA ILE A 43 -6.17 2.08 6.49
C ILE A 43 -6.25 2.06 8.02
N GLY A 44 -6.78 1.00 8.61
CA GLY A 44 -7.06 0.93 10.06
C GLY A 44 -5.82 0.94 10.93
N MET A 45 -4.82 0.11 10.60
CA MET A 45 -3.64 -0.07 11.45
C MET A 45 -2.51 0.94 11.20
N ALA A 46 -2.50 1.65 10.07
CA ALA A 46 -1.48 2.64 9.76
C ALA A 46 -2.05 4.05 9.58
N LEU A 47 -2.84 4.28 8.52
CA LEU A 47 -3.30 5.62 8.18
C LEU A 47 -4.11 6.26 9.31
N GLU A 48 -5.16 5.58 9.79
CA GLU A 48 -6.04 6.13 10.83
C GLU A 48 -5.31 6.38 12.15
N GLU A 49 -4.31 5.57 12.45
CA GLU A 49 -3.49 5.78 13.63
C GLU A 49 -2.70 7.09 13.51
N ARG A 50 -2.05 7.34 12.37
CA ARG A 50 -1.31 8.57 12.14
C ARG A 50 -2.22 9.78 12.02
N LEU A 51 -3.39 9.67 11.39
CA LEU A 51 -4.40 10.73 11.34
C LEU A 51 -4.85 11.15 12.75
N ARG A 52 -5.02 10.18 13.66
CA ARG A 52 -5.38 10.48 15.06
C ARG A 52 -4.23 11.14 15.83
N ALA A 53 -2.99 10.64 15.64
CA ALA A 53 -1.80 11.17 16.32
C ALA A 53 -1.43 12.58 15.84
N GLU A 54 -1.65 12.87 14.56
CA GLU A 54 -1.35 14.16 13.92
C GLU A 54 -2.60 15.05 13.77
N ARG A 55 -3.61 14.86 14.62
CA ARG A 55 -4.85 15.67 14.54
C ARG A 55 -4.55 17.16 14.66
N GLY A 56 -5.01 17.91 13.64
CA GLY A 56 -4.80 19.36 13.56
C GLY A 56 -3.49 19.79 12.87
N ALA A 57 -2.65 18.85 12.43
CA ALA A 57 -1.51 19.17 11.60
C ALA A 57 -1.97 19.66 10.21
N THR A 58 -1.31 20.66 9.67
CA THR A 58 -1.60 21.26 8.35
C THR A 58 -0.69 20.72 7.24
N GLU A 59 0.52 20.31 7.62
CA GLU A 59 1.48 19.73 6.69
C GLU A 59 0.97 18.38 6.13
N PRO A 60 1.14 18.09 4.85
CA PRO A 60 0.71 16.84 4.28
C PRO A 60 1.30 15.62 5.00
N LEU A 61 0.47 14.63 5.33
CA LEU A 61 0.94 13.32 5.77
C LEU A 61 1.61 12.65 4.57
N ARG A 62 2.88 12.26 4.71
CA ARG A 62 3.65 11.62 3.65
C ARG A 62 3.58 10.10 3.80
N LEU A 63 3.01 9.46 2.78
CA LEU A 63 2.78 8.02 2.76
C LEU A 63 3.54 7.38 1.59
N PHE A 64 4.22 6.27 1.85
CA PHE A 64 4.88 5.47 0.81
C PHE A 64 4.29 4.06 0.75
N GLU A 65 3.87 3.65 -0.43
CA GLU A 65 3.37 2.30 -0.72
C GLU A 65 4.38 1.52 -1.57
N VAL A 66 4.65 0.30 -1.16
CA VAL A 66 5.38 -0.69 -1.94
C VAL A 66 4.39 -1.60 -2.64
N GLY A 67 4.35 -1.52 -3.98
CA GLY A 67 3.38 -2.22 -4.81
C GLY A 67 2.10 -1.42 -5.03
N PHE A 68 2.01 -0.64 -6.13
CA PHE A 68 0.78 0.06 -6.51
C PHE A 68 -0.35 -0.92 -6.89
N GLY A 69 0.02 -1.98 -7.63
CA GLY A 69 -0.87 -3.07 -8.00
C GLY A 69 -2.18 -2.62 -8.63
N THR A 70 -3.28 -2.95 -7.98
CA THR A 70 -4.65 -2.60 -8.41
C THR A 70 -5.05 -1.15 -8.10
N GLY A 71 -4.25 -0.41 -7.33
CA GLY A 71 -4.58 0.94 -6.86
C GLY A 71 -5.57 1.00 -5.68
N LEU A 72 -5.96 -0.15 -5.11
CA LEU A 72 -6.98 -0.20 -4.05
C LEU A 72 -6.55 0.55 -2.79
N ASN A 73 -5.33 0.36 -2.31
CA ASN A 73 -4.84 1.07 -1.12
C ASN A 73 -4.79 2.60 -1.34
N ALA A 74 -4.39 3.03 -2.55
CA ALA A 74 -4.39 4.43 -2.94
C ALA A 74 -5.81 5.01 -2.99
N LEU A 75 -6.77 4.28 -3.58
CA LEU A 75 -8.19 4.65 -3.61
C LEU A 75 -8.74 4.84 -2.20
N LEU A 76 -8.56 3.87 -1.31
CA LEU A 76 -9.05 3.92 0.07
C LEU A 76 -8.40 5.07 0.85
N THR A 77 -7.12 5.31 0.62
CA THR A 77 -6.39 6.43 1.25
C THR A 77 -6.92 7.77 0.76
N TRP A 78 -7.19 7.93 -0.54
CA TRP A 78 -7.76 9.15 -1.10
C TRP A 78 -9.18 9.41 -0.57
N GLN A 79 -10.05 8.38 -0.54
CA GLN A 79 -11.37 8.47 0.11
C GLN A 79 -11.24 9.00 1.54
N ARG A 80 -10.27 8.49 2.30
CA ARG A 80 -10.06 8.88 3.69
C ARG A 80 -9.51 10.29 3.83
N ALA A 81 -8.57 10.68 2.98
CA ALA A 81 -7.99 12.03 2.95
C ALA A 81 -9.07 13.10 2.71
N GLU A 82 -9.96 12.88 1.76
CA GLU A 82 -11.08 13.79 1.45
C GLU A 82 -12.12 13.83 2.59
N ALA A 83 -12.49 12.67 3.15
CA ALA A 83 -13.46 12.58 4.24
C ALA A 83 -12.97 13.32 5.50
N GLU A 84 -11.71 13.18 5.86
CA GLU A 84 -11.09 13.83 7.02
C GLU A 84 -10.57 15.24 6.71
N ARG A 85 -10.60 15.68 5.46
CA ARG A 85 -10.03 16.94 4.98
C ARG A 85 -8.57 17.10 5.41
N ARG A 86 -7.83 16.00 5.38
CA ARG A 86 -6.43 15.93 5.79
C ARG A 86 -5.53 15.76 4.58
N PRO A 87 -4.64 16.72 4.28
CA PRO A 87 -3.72 16.57 3.15
C PRO A 87 -2.85 15.33 3.28
N VAL A 88 -2.80 14.53 2.22
CA VAL A 88 -1.94 13.35 2.07
C VAL A 88 -1.14 13.49 0.79
N HIS A 89 0.17 13.30 0.89
CA HIS A 89 1.05 13.11 -0.24
C HIS A 89 1.40 11.62 -0.33
N TYR A 90 0.85 10.97 -1.34
CA TYR A 90 0.93 9.53 -1.56
C TYR A 90 2.01 9.22 -2.58
N TYR A 91 3.05 8.51 -2.17
CA TYR A 91 4.05 7.93 -3.07
C TYR A 91 3.75 6.46 -3.24
N SER A 92 3.81 5.93 -4.46
CA SER A 92 3.70 4.50 -4.70
C SER A 92 4.71 4.03 -5.72
N ILE A 93 5.38 2.92 -5.45
CA ILE A 93 6.32 2.32 -6.38
C ILE A 93 5.74 1.04 -7.00
N GLU A 94 5.92 0.89 -8.31
CA GLU A 94 5.51 -0.30 -9.06
C GLU A 94 6.51 -0.59 -10.17
N LYS A 95 6.91 -1.84 -10.26
CA LYS A 95 7.82 -2.30 -11.32
C LYS A 95 7.08 -2.79 -12.56
N TYR A 96 5.89 -3.35 -12.37
CA TYR A 96 5.07 -3.98 -13.41
C TYR A 96 3.65 -3.42 -13.40
N PRO A 97 3.44 -2.15 -13.83
CA PRO A 97 2.11 -1.54 -13.83
C PRO A 97 1.11 -2.37 -14.62
N VAL A 98 -0.08 -2.54 -14.09
CA VAL A 98 -1.18 -3.19 -14.81
C VAL A 98 -1.68 -2.32 -15.96
N GLY A 99 -1.99 -2.95 -17.10
CA GLY A 99 -2.48 -2.26 -18.28
C GLY A 99 -3.95 -1.82 -18.19
N PRO A 100 -4.39 -0.93 -19.11
CA PRO A 100 -5.77 -0.44 -19.14
C PRO A 100 -6.81 -1.55 -19.16
N GLU A 101 -6.58 -2.59 -19.92
CA GLU A 101 -7.47 -3.76 -20.05
C GLU A 101 -7.71 -4.49 -18.72
N VAL A 102 -6.78 -4.33 -17.76
CA VAL A 102 -6.89 -4.93 -16.42
C VAL A 102 -7.56 -3.96 -15.45
N TYR A 103 -7.06 -2.72 -15.33
CA TYR A 103 -7.59 -1.80 -14.32
C TYR A 103 -8.99 -1.28 -14.66
N GLU A 104 -9.37 -1.18 -15.94
CA GLU A 104 -10.73 -0.81 -16.37
C GLU A 104 -11.78 -1.88 -16.00
N ALA A 105 -11.33 -3.14 -15.84
CA ALA A 105 -12.20 -4.22 -15.37
C ALA A 105 -12.35 -4.24 -13.84
N LEU A 106 -11.47 -3.52 -13.10
CA LEU A 106 -11.55 -3.46 -11.65
C LEU A 106 -12.65 -2.48 -11.20
N HIS A 107 -13.50 -2.95 -10.30
CA HIS A 107 -14.47 -2.12 -9.63
C HIS A 107 -14.60 -2.56 -8.16
N TYR A 108 -14.79 -1.58 -7.29
CA TYR A 108 -14.82 -1.77 -5.85
C TYR A 108 -16.11 -1.19 -5.27
N GLU A 109 -17.26 -1.85 -5.58
CA GLU A 109 -18.59 -1.40 -5.17
C GLU A 109 -18.77 -1.28 -3.64
N GLY A 110 -17.99 -2.04 -2.88
CA GLY A 110 -17.96 -1.97 -1.41
C GLY A 110 -17.21 -0.78 -0.84
N VAL A 111 -16.49 -0.01 -1.67
CA VAL A 111 -15.78 1.19 -1.22
C VAL A 111 -16.75 2.35 -1.13
N THR A 112 -16.89 2.91 0.07
CA THR A 112 -17.78 4.06 0.36
C THR A 112 -16.96 5.28 0.77
N GLY A 113 -17.46 6.47 0.41
CA GLY A 113 -16.79 7.72 0.76
C GLY A 113 -17.26 8.88 -0.12
N PRO A 114 -16.56 10.01 -0.10
CA PRO A 114 -16.95 11.22 -0.85
C PRO A 114 -16.70 11.14 -2.37
N LEU A 115 -15.87 10.18 -2.83
CA LEU A 115 -15.51 10.04 -4.25
C LEU A 115 -16.26 8.86 -4.87
N ASP A 116 -16.58 8.96 -6.15
CA ASP A 116 -16.98 7.81 -6.96
C ASP A 116 -15.75 6.85 -7.10
N PRO A 117 -15.88 5.58 -6.70
CA PRO A 117 -14.73 4.68 -6.70
C PRO A 117 -14.18 4.38 -8.10
N ALA A 118 -15.03 4.30 -9.13
CA ALA A 118 -14.60 3.98 -10.48
C ALA A 118 -13.86 5.17 -11.12
N GLU A 119 -14.41 6.39 -10.98
CA GLU A 119 -13.75 7.60 -11.44
C GLU A 119 -12.42 7.83 -10.75
N ALA A 120 -12.36 7.65 -9.42
CA ALA A 120 -11.15 7.82 -8.64
C ALA A 120 -10.08 6.79 -9.00
N LEU A 121 -10.46 5.51 -9.20
CA LEU A 121 -9.54 4.47 -9.62
C LEU A 121 -8.97 4.76 -11.02
N GLY A 122 -9.82 5.18 -11.95
CA GLY A 122 -9.39 5.61 -13.28
C GLY A 122 -8.40 6.77 -13.22
N ALA A 123 -8.65 7.79 -12.38
CA ALA A 123 -7.73 8.91 -12.19
C ALA A 123 -6.38 8.48 -11.59
N LEU A 124 -6.39 7.56 -10.62
CA LEU A 124 -5.18 6.99 -10.02
C LEU A 124 -4.31 6.26 -11.06
N HIS A 125 -4.92 5.40 -11.89
CA HIS A 125 -4.18 4.65 -12.90
C HIS A 125 -3.66 5.54 -14.03
N THR A 126 -4.46 6.51 -14.50
CA THR A 126 -4.08 7.42 -15.60
C THR A 126 -3.15 8.55 -15.18
N ALA A 127 -2.99 8.84 -13.89
CA ALA A 127 -1.97 9.78 -13.42
C ALA A 127 -0.58 9.40 -13.97
N PRO A 128 0.20 10.35 -14.52
CA PRO A 128 1.51 10.06 -15.09
C PRO A 128 2.49 9.51 -14.04
N TRP A 129 3.41 8.65 -14.50
CA TRP A 129 4.51 8.14 -13.69
C TRP A 129 5.64 9.16 -13.59
N GLY A 130 6.26 9.27 -12.40
CA GLY A 130 7.39 10.19 -12.16
C GLY A 130 7.00 11.66 -12.02
N GLU A 131 5.70 11.94 -11.92
CA GLU A 131 5.19 13.29 -11.71
C GLU A 131 4.29 13.36 -10.47
N THR A 132 4.37 14.47 -9.77
CA THR A 132 3.46 14.78 -8.66
C THR A 132 2.16 15.34 -9.21
N VAL A 133 1.03 14.69 -8.92
CA VAL A 133 -0.29 15.06 -9.42
C VAL A 133 -1.26 15.29 -8.26
N ALA A 134 -1.89 16.46 -8.20
CA ALA A 134 -3.00 16.72 -7.29
C ALA A 134 -4.29 16.14 -7.89
N LEU A 135 -4.84 15.09 -7.29
CA LEU A 135 -6.09 14.47 -7.73
C LEU A 135 -7.32 15.03 -7.01
N GLY A 136 -7.10 15.64 -5.85
CA GLY A 136 -8.14 16.28 -5.07
C GLY A 136 -7.57 17.36 -4.15
N PRO A 137 -8.43 18.09 -3.45
CA PRO A 137 -8.00 19.15 -2.53
C PRO A 137 -7.16 18.62 -1.35
N PHE A 138 -7.29 17.34 -1.01
CA PHE A 138 -6.58 16.72 0.10
C PHE A 138 -5.73 15.51 -0.30
N PHE A 139 -5.56 15.26 -1.61
CA PHE A 139 -4.78 14.13 -2.05
C PHE A 139 -3.89 14.45 -3.25
N THR A 140 -2.60 14.19 -3.06
CA THR A 140 -1.58 14.29 -4.12
C THR A 140 -0.88 12.95 -4.26
N ILE A 141 -0.67 12.49 -5.49
CA ILE A 141 0.02 11.23 -5.78
C ILE A 141 1.28 11.45 -6.61
N GLU A 142 2.29 10.65 -6.34
CA GLU A 142 3.48 10.48 -7.16
C GLU A 142 3.77 9.00 -7.34
N LYS A 143 3.59 8.49 -8.56
CA LYS A 143 3.84 7.09 -8.89
C LYS A 143 5.24 6.92 -9.46
N LEU A 144 6.01 5.98 -8.91
CA LEU A 144 7.39 5.68 -9.31
C LEU A 144 7.40 4.36 -10.09
N HIS A 145 7.67 4.42 -11.40
CA HIS A 145 7.85 3.21 -12.21
C HIS A 145 9.32 2.76 -12.12
N SER A 146 9.63 1.97 -11.10
CA SER A 146 11.00 1.58 -10.77
C SER A 146 11.04 0.27 -9.98
N ASP A 147 12.23 -0.34 -9.92
CA ASP A 147 12.52 -1.42 -8.99
C ASP A 147 12.72 -0.86 -7.57
N LEU A 148 12.06 -1.48 -6.58
CA LEU A 148 12.19 -1.08 -5.17
C LEU A 148 13.64 -1.16 -4.67
N THR A 149 14.41 -2.13 -5.18
CA THR A 149 15.81 -2.34 -4.77
C THR A 149 16.71 -1.19 -5.20
N GLU A 150 16.37 -0.51 -6.29
CA GLU A 150 17.15 0.59 -6.89
C GLU A 150 16.58 1.98 -6.58
N CYS A 151 15.34 2.05 -6.09
CA CYS A 151 14.63 3.30 -5.85
C CYS A 151 15.28 4.13 -4.73
N THR A 152 15.30 5.45 -4.92
CA THR A 152 15.54 6.39 -3.82
C THR A 152 14.21 6.68 -3.14
N PHE A 153 14.12 6.41 -1.84
CA PHE A 153 12.89 6.62 -1.09
C PHE A 153 12.66 8.10 -0.77
N PRO A 154 11.41 8.57 -0.82
CA PRO A 154 11.08 9.92 -0.37
C PRO A 154 11.33 10.04 1.13
N GLU A 155 11.79 11.21 1.57
CA GLU A 155 12.08 11.48 2.98
C GLU A 155 10.84 11.95 3.76
N GLY A 156 10.90 11.84 5.08
CA GLY A 156 9.87 12.36 5.97
C GLY A 156 8.57 11.55 5.96
N LEU A 157 8.67 10.23 5.79
CA LEU A 157 7.51 9.35 5.75
C LEU A 157 6.86 9.20 7.13
N SER A 158 5.55 9.41 7.21
CA SER A 158 4.72 9.15 8.40
C SER A 158 4.07 7.76 8.35
N VAL A 159 3.78 7.26 7.13
CA VAL A 159 3.12 5.96 6.90
C VAL A 159 3.84 5.21 5.79
N ILE A 160 3.98 3.89 5.97
CA ILE A 160 4.53 2.99 4.96
C ILE A 160 3.59 1.79 4.83
N TYR A 161 3.03 1.58 3.64
CA TYR A 161 2.34 0.36 3.27
C TYR A 161 3.31 -0.58 2.57
N TYR A 162 3.63 -1.70 3.20
CA TYR A 162 4.54 -2.68 2.63
C TYR A 162 3.73 -3.84 2.05
N ASP A 163 3.30 -3.68 0.79
CA ASP A 163 2.35 -4.57 0.10
C ASP A 163 2.95 -5.26 -1.13
N ALA A 164 4.21 -5.67 -1.03
CA ALA A 164 4.89 -6.48 -2.05
C ALA A 164 4.34 -7.92 -2.07
N PHE A 165 4.51 -8.63 -3.19
CA PHE A 165 4.31 -10.08 -3.24
C PHE A 165 5.15 -10.79 -2.17
N SER A 166 4.73 -12.01 -1.78
CA SER A 166 5.30 -12.68 -0.61
C SER A 166 6.82 -12.90 -0.69
N PRO A 167 7.49 -13.08 0.47
CA PRO A 167 8.92 -13.43 0.49
C PRO A 167 9.27 -14.74 -0.22
N ASP A 168 8.28 -15.59 -0.51
CA ASP A 168 8.50 -16.83 -1.25
C ASP A 168 8.59 -16.56 -2.75
N SER A 169 7.84 -15.57 -3.26
CA SER A 169 7.80 -15.20 -4.67
C SER A 169 8.82 -14.14 -5.05
N GLN A 170 9.04 -13.15 -4.16
CA GLN A 170 9.97 -12.04 -4.38
C GLN A 170 10.85 -11.80 -3.13
N PRO A 171 11.76 -12.73 -2.78
CA PRO A 171 12.58 -12.64 -1.56
C PRO A 171 13.46 -11.38 -1.50
N GLU A 172 13.87 -10.85 -2.64
CA GLU A 172 14.70 -9.64 -2.76
C GLU A 172 13.98 -8.40 -2.21
N LEU A 173 12.65 -8.31 -2.35
CA LEU A 173 11.88 -7.17 -1.85
C LEU A 173 11.75 -7.18 -0.31
N TRP A 174 12.11 -8.27 0.35
CA TRP A 174 12.04 -8.41 1.81
C TRP A 174 13.39 -8.39 2.48
N ALA A 175 14.44 -7.97 1.75
CA ALA A 175 15.80 -7.88 2.28
C ALA A 175 15.91 -6.85 3.42
N GLU A 176 16.80 -7.10 4.38
CA GLU A 176 16.95 -6.25 5.58
C GLU A 176 17.40 -4.83 5.27
N ASP A 177 18.23 -4.67 4.25
CA ASP A 177 18.72 -3.36 3.80
C ASP A 177 17.60 -2.46 3.28
N LEU A 178 16.56 -3.00 2.65
CA LEU A 178 15.38 -2.24 2.25
C LEU A 178 14.65 -1.68 3.45
N PHE A 179 14.46 -2.49 4.50
CA PHE A 179 13.84 -2.02 5.73
C PHE A 179 14.70 -0.98 6.46
N ALA A 180 16.02 -1.14 6.43
CA ALA A 180 16.94 -0.16 7.02
C ALA A 180 16.89 1.18 6.26
N ARG A 181 16.83 1.15 4.92
CA ARG A 181 16.66 2.35 4.09
C ARG A 181 15.31 3.05 4.34
N LEU A 182 14.22 2.29 4.47
CA LEU A 182 12.90 2.85 4.82
C LEU A 182 12.90 3.45 6.23
N PHE A 183 13.55 2.77 7.19
CA PHE A 183 13.71 3.30 8.54
C PHE A 183 14.43 4.65 8.56
N ALA A 184 15.50 4.77 7.76
CA ALA A 184 16.32 5.99 7.72
C ALA A 184 15.58 7.23 7.18
N VAL A 185 14.56 7.06 6.32
CA VAL A 185 13.77 8.16 5.73
C VAL A 185 12.44 8.41 6.45
N ALA A 186 12.08 7.53 7.39
CA ALA A 186 10.84 7.64 8.14
C ALA A 186 10.98 8.59 9.34
N LEU A 187 9.91 9.32 9.63
CA LEU A 187 9.84 10.21 10.79
C LEU A 187 9.76 9.40 12.11
N PRO A 188 10.17 9.97 13.25
CA PRO A 188 9.84 9.41 14.54
C PRO A 188 8.34 9.10 14.65
N GLU A 189 8.00 7.96 15.25
CA GLU A 189 6.63 7.44 15.37
C GLU A 189 5.94 7.06 14.03
N ALA A 190 6.65 7.10 12.91
CA ALA A 190 6.12 6.58 11.65
C ALA A 190 5.68 5.12 11.78
N VAL A 191 4.64 4.76 11.03
CA VAL A 191 4.02 3.44 11.09
C VAL A 191 4.17 2.72 9.75
N LEU A 192 4.78 1.53 9.79
CA LEU A 192 4.81 0.58 8.67
C LEU A 192 3.84 -0.57 8.97
N THR A 193 3.01 -0.94 7.99
CA THR A 193 2.17 -2.15 8.06
C THR A 193 2.42 -3.07 6.89
N THR A 194 2.27 -4.37 7.14
CA THR A 194 2.31 -5.40 6.12
C THR A 194 1.43 -6.59 6.48
N TYR A 195 0.85 -7.20 5.49
CA TYR A 195 0.08 -8.44 5.65
C TYR A 195 0.96 -9.64 6.05
N CYS A 196 2.27 -9.58 5.76
CA CYS A 196 3.18 -10.69 5.94
C CYS A 196 3.64 -10.81 7.39
N ALA A 197 3.16 -11.83 8.11
CA ALA A 197 3.50 -12.09 9.52
C ALA A 197 4.66 -13.10 9.71
N LYS A 198 5.42 -13.43 8.65
CA LYS A 198 6.54 -14.36 8.74
C LYS A 198 7.56 -13.92 9.79
N GLY A 199 8.02 -14.85 10.63
CA GLY A 199 8.99 -14.57 11.69
C GLY A 199 10.30 -13.98 11.18
N GLU A 200 10.72 -14.34 9.96
CA GLU A 200 11.90 -13.77 9.30
C GLU A 200 11.70 -12.28 9.00
N VAL A 201 10.57 -11.89 8.40
CA VAL A 201 10.23 -10.49 8.10
C VAL A 201 10.20 -9.67 9.39
N ARG A 202 9.56 -10.19 10.43
CA ARG A 202 9.54 -9.53 11.74
C ARG A 202 10.94 -9.25 12.27
N ARG A 203 11.83 -10.27 12.22
CA ARG A 203 13.23 -10.11 12.70
C ARG A 203 14.02 -9.10 11.87
N ARG A 204 13.82 -9.06 10.54
CA ARG A 204 14.46 -8.08 9.66
C ARG A 204 14.02 -6.66 9.99
N LEU A 205 12.72 -6.43 10.16
CA LEU A 205 12.19 -5.14 10.62
C LEU A 205 12.77 -4.71 11.97
N GLN A 206 12.87 -5.65 12.93
CA GLN A 206 13.48 -5.37 14.25
C GLN A 206 14.96 -5.01 14.14
N ARG A 207 15.73 -5.72 13.31
CA ARG A 207 17.16 -5.40 13.09
C ARG A 207 17.36 -4.08 12.36
N ALA A 208 16.41 -3.69 11.51
CA ALA A 208 16.39 -2.37 10.87
C ALA A 208 16.10 -1.21 11.84
N GLY A 209 15.63 -1.50 13.07
CA GLY A 209 15.38 -0.49 14.11
C GLY A 209 13.90 -0.29 14.49
N PHE A 210 12.98 -0.92 13.79
CA PHE A 210 11.55 -0.80 14.09
C PHE A 210 11.15 -1.55 15.37
N LEU A 211 10.22 -0.97 16.12
CA LEU A 211 9.45 -1.67 17.15
C LEU A 211 8.29 -2.42 16.48
N VAL A 212 8.31 -3.76 16.53
CA VAL A 212 7.37 -4.58 15.75
C VAL A 212 6.35 -5.26 16.65
N GLU A 213 5.08 -5.06 16.33
CA GLU A 213 3.91 -5.67 16.95
C GLU A 213 3.28 -6.70 16.03
N ARG A 214 2.72 -7.77 16.61
CA ARG A 214 1.80 -8.69 15.94
C ARG A 214 0.39 -8.29 16.30
N LEU A 215 -0.44 -8.07 15.32
CA LEU A 215 -1.82 -7.69 15.50
C LEU A 215 -2.74 -8.75 14.87
N PRO A 216 -3.99 -8.90 15.35
CA PRO A 216 -4.95 -9.78 14.72
C PRO A 216 -5.12 -9.41 13.23
N GLY A 217 -5.09 -10.40 12.36
CA GLY A 217 -5.32 -10.22 10.93
C GLY A 217 -6.82 -10.11 10.58
N PRO A 218 -7.12 -9.70 9.33
CA PRO A 218 -8.47 -9.80 8.77
C PRO A 218 -8.86 -11.28 8.55
N PRO A 219 -10.12 -11.56 8.15
CA PRO A 219 -10.52 -12.91 7.76
C PRO A 219 -9.52 -13.57 6.82
N GLY A 220 -9.22 -14.84 7.07
CA GLY A 220 -8.19 -15.60 6.33
C GLY A 220 -6.75 -15.41 6.82
N LYS A 221 -6.45 -14.42 7.64
CA LYS A 221 -5.12 -14.20 8.22
C LYS A 221 -5.17 -14.17 9.75
N ARG A 222 -4.34 -15.00 10.38
CA ARG A 222 -4.28 -15.05 11.86
C ARG A 222 -3.66 -13.78 12.44
N GLU A 223 -2.57 -13.31 11.84
CA GLU A 223 -1.76 -12.19 12.31
C GLU A 223 -1.25 -11.37 11.13
N VAL A 224 -1.01 -10.09 11.39
CA VAL A 224 -0.31 -9.15 10.52
C VAL A 224 0.74 -8.40 11.34
N LEU A 225 1.65 -7.69 10.68
CA LEU A 225 2.67 -6.90 11.38
C LEU A 225 2.40 -5.41 11.26
N ARG A 226 2.59 -4.73 12.38
CA ARG A 226 2.76 -3.29 12.45
C ARG A 226 4.13 -2.98 13.05
N ALA A 227 4.87 -2.09 12.42
CA ALA A 227 6.19 -1.67 12.85
C ALA A 227 6.22 -0.16 13.02
N ARG A 228 6.88 0.34 14.08
CA ARG A 228 6.96 1.77 14.39
C ARG A 228 8.39 2.21 14.48
N VAL A 229 8.67 3.41 14.02
CA VAL A 229 9.91 4.10 14.35
C VAL A 229 9.82 4.59 15.80
N PRO A 230 10.81 4.33 16.66
CA PRO A 230 10.85 4.87 18.02
C PRO A 230 10.76 6.41 18.05
N ARG A 231 10.38 6.96 19.22
CA ARG A 231 10.39 8.41 19.48
C ARG A 231 11.78 8.99 19.47
#